data_bf13decd35f97929abb60c27a849d00b
#
_entry.id   bf13decd35f97929abb60c27a849d00b
#
_cell.length_a   1.000
_cell.length_b   1.000
_cell.length_c   1.000
_cell.angle_alpha   90.00
_cell.angle_beta   90.00
_cell.angle_gamma   90.00
#
_symmetry.space_group_name_H-M   'P 1'
#
loop_
_entity.id
_entity.type
_entity.pdbx_description
1 polymer ?
#
loop_
_entity_poly.entity_id
_entity_poly.type
_entity_poly.pdbx_seq_one_letter_code
_entity_poly.pdbx_strand_id
1 'polypeptide(L)'
;MSSTRLALLKITGLLVVLAARTAAGGEIPATLDPALMGPYTRLQPGLAAAGRPSAAALDKLREWGFKTVVNLRAPEEEGVAEEEAAVKAAGLRYVSVPVTPETFTLADVVQVERVLANRRAAPVLLHCSSSNRVGAVWAAIQFRKGRPYEEAEAQGVAAGLSSPSMRQALRRVLGLPPASPAP
;
A
#
# COMPACT_ATOMS: atom_id res chain seq x y z
N MET A 1 -31.33 -45.38 58.34
CA MET A 1 -30.08 -44.57 58.37
C MET A 1 -29.44 -44.68 57.00
N SER A 2 -29.71 -43.72 56.13
CA SER A 2 -29.29 -43.76 54.68
C SER A 2 -28.34 -42.64 54.43
N SER A 3 -27.07 -42.95 54.10
CA SER A 3 -26.01 -42.00 53.82
C SER A 3 -26.01 -41.73 52.34
N THR A 4 -26.45 -40.54 51.94
CA THR A 4 -26.37 -40.05 50.57
C THR A 4 -24.96 -39.50 50.29
N ARG A 5 -24.18 -40.19 49.44
CA ARG A 5 -22.85 -39.70 48.96
C ARG A 5 -23.06 -38.75 47.78
N LEU A 6 -22.70 -37.48 48.00
CA LEU A 6 -22.71 -36.46 47.00
C LEU A 6 -21.45 -36.62 46.11
N ALA A 7 -21.65 -36.98 44.85
CA ALA A 7 -20.56 -37.08 43.86
C ALA A 7 -20.22 -35.69 43.32
N LEU A 8 -19.00 -35.23 43.59
CA LEU A 8 -18.47 -33.97 43.10
C LEU A 8 -17.96 -34.15 41.65
N LEU A 9 -18.71 -33.61 40.68
CA LEU A 9 -18.36 -33.63 39.26
C LEU A 9 -17.28 -32.57 39.02
N LYS A 10 -16.04 -32.98 38.79
CA LYS A 10 -14.96 -32.09 38.40
C LYS A 10 -15.13 -31.76 36.92
N ILE A 11 -15.60 -30.54 36.60
CA ILE A 11 -15.61 -30.00 35.24
C ILE A 11 -14.19 -29.47 34.94
N THR A 12 -13.41 -30.25 34.21
CA THR A 12 -12.11 -29.82 33.69
C THR A 12 -12.40 -28.94 32.50
N GLY A 13 -12.35 -27.62 32.70
CA GLY A 13 -12.47 -26.62 31.61
C GLY A 13 -11.27 -26.72 30.66
N LEU A 14 -11.52 -27.25 29.48
CA LEU A 14 -10.58 -27.23 28.38
C LEU A 14 -10.49 -25.80 27.85
N LEU A 15 -9.43 -25.07 28.23
CA LEU A 15 -9.13 -23.76 27.73
C LEU A 15 -8.67 -23.91 26.26
N VAL A 16 -9.59 -23.71 25.29
CA VAL A 16 -9.25 -23.65 23.87
C VAL A 16 -8.57 -22.32 23.67
N VAL A 17 -7.24 -22.31 23.67
CA VAL A 17 -6.44 -21.16 23.21
C VAL A 17 -6.61 -21.10 21.70
N LEU A 18 -7.52 -20.24 21.25
CA LEU A 18 -7.66 -19.90 19.84
C LEU A 18 -6.42 -19.11 19.43
N ALA A 19 -5.37 -19.81 18.98
CA ALA A 19 -4.22 -19.17 18.37
C ALA A 19 -4.70 -18.42 17.12
N ALA A 20 -4.82 -17.12 17.22
CA ALA A 20 -5.03 -16.25 16.06
C ALA A 20 -3.90 -16.54 15.08
N ARG A 21 -4.22 -17.25 13.99
CA ARG A 21 -3.31 -17.37 12.83
C ARG A 21 -3.09 -15.97 12.32
N THR A 22 -1.97 -15.38 12.69
CA THR A 22 -1.47 -14.17 12.03
C THR A 22 -1.35 -14.50 10.54
N ALA A 23 -2.19 -13.85 9.74
CA ALA A 23 -2.09 -13.92 8.29
C ALA A 23 -0.62 -13.63 7.93
N ALA A 24 -0.05 -14.46 7.05
CA ALA A 24 1.35 -14.40 6.63
C ALA A 24 1.60 -13.16 5.76
N GLY A 25 1.69 -12.03 6.40
CA GLY A 25 2.18 -10.74 5.92
C GLY A 25 2.64 -10.01 7.17
N GLY A 26 3.97 -9.84 7.33
CA GLY A 26 4.53 -9.09 8.46
C GLY A 26 3.81 -7.76 8.62
N GLU A 27 3.57 -7.37 9.86
CA GLU A 27 2.89 -6.11 10.13
C GLU A 27 3.88 -4.97 9.84
N ILE A 28 3.58 -4.19 8.79
CA ILE A 28 4.38 -3.00 8.46
C ILE A 28 4.08 -1.90 9.49
N PRO A 29 5.05 -0.98 9.77
CA PRO A 29 4.84 0.11 10.72
C PRO A 29 3.57 0.91 10.45
N ALA A 30 2.87 1.30 11.50
CA ALA A 30 1.68 2.15 11.37
C ALA A 30 2.04 3.56 10.89
N THR A 31 3.19 4.05 11.35
CA THR A 31 3.77 5.36 10.99
C THR A 31 5.26 5.21 10.78
N LEU A 32 5.83 6.04 9.93
CA LEU A 32 7.27 6.19 9.74
C LEU A 32 7.63 7.67 9.76
N ASP A 33 8.87 7.97 10.11
CA ASP A 33 9.38 9.34 10.12
C ASP A 33 9.27 9.96 8.71
N PRO A 34 8.60 11.10 8.55
CA PRO A 34 8.50 11.79 7.27
C PRO A 34 9.86 12.18 6.66
N ALA A 35 10.89 12.40 7.48
CA ALA A 35 12.25 12.65 7.00
C ALA A 35 12.85 11.43 6.27
N LEU A 36 12.37 10.24 6.58
CA LEU A 36 12.82 8.99 5.95
C LEU A 36 12.01 8.61 4.71
N MET A 37 10.68 8.82 4.74
CA MET A 37 9.74 8.25 3.77
C MET A 37 8.92 9.32 3.04
N GLY A 38 9.06 10.62 3.37
CA GLY A 38 8.07 11.62 2.99
C GLY A 38 6.69 11.31 3.60
N PRO A 39 5.59 11.72 2.96
CA PRO A 39 4.26 11.30 3.38
C PRO A 39 4.16 9.77 3.38
N TYR A 40 3.72 9.21 4.51
CA TYR A 40 3.55 7.76 4.67
C TYR A 40 2.15 7.44 5.20
N THR A 41 1.46 6.51 4.55
CA THR A 41 0.10 6.09 4.93
C THR A 41 -0.07 4.59 4.70
N ARG A 42 -0.55 3.86 5.69
CA ARG A 42 -1.01 2.47 5.47
C ARG A 42 -2.36 2.51 4.74
N LEU A 43 -2.43 1.93 3.56
CA LEU A 43 -3.65 1.88 2.74
C LEU A 43 -4.53 0.69 3.13
N GLN A 44 -3.92 -0.44 3.41
CA GLN A 44 -4.56 -1.68 3.86
C GLN A 44 -3.52 -2.61 4.49
N PRO A 45 -3.92 -3.73 5.13
CA PRO A 45 -2.96 -4.72 5.62
C PRO A 45 -1.98 -5.14 4.52
N GLY A 46 -0.68 -5.02 4.80
CA GLY A 46 0.39 -5.37 3.87
C GLY A 46 0.62 -4.41 2.70
N LEU A 47 0.04 -3.19 2.73
CA LEU A 47 0.26 -2.17 1.70
C LEU A 47 0.40 -0.78 2.33
N ALA A 48 1.48 -0.09 2.02
CA ALA A 48 1.67 1.32 2.35
C ALA A 48 1.94 2.18 1.13
N ALA A 49 1.47 3.42 1.19
CA ALA A 49 1.81 4.53 0.30
C ALA A 49 2.93 5.36 0.92
N ALA A 50 3.85 5.87 0.11
CA ALA A 50 4.88 6.78 0.58
C ALA A 50 5.32 7.81 -0.46
N GLY A 51 6.03 8.84 0.03
CA GLY A 51 6.89 9.69 -0.78
C GLY A 51 8.19 8.97 -1.17
N ARG A 52 9.23 9.73 -1.51
CA ARG A 52 10.55 9.18 -1.84
C ARG A 52 11.22 8.65 -0.57
N PRO A 53 11.58 7.36 -0.49
CA PRO A 53 12.40 6.86 0.59
C PRO A 53 13.81 7.49 0.54
N SER A 54 14.34 7.86 1.70
CA SER A 54 15.74 8.25 1.81
C SER A 54 16.66 7.02 1.71
N ALA A 55 17.96 7.22 1.47
CA ALA A 55 18.93 6.13 1.49
C ALA A 55 18.88 5.35 2.83
N ALA A 56 18.79 6.05 3.95
CA ALA A 56 18.68 5.43 5.28
C ALA A 56 17.37 4.62 5.45
N ALA A 57 16.29 5.01 4.76
CA ALA A 57 15.06 4.24 4.75
C ALA A 57 15.18 2.96 3.91
N LEU A 58 15.84 3.03 2.76
CA LEU A 58 16.05 1.87 1.88
C LEU A 58 16.73 0.72 2.63
N ASP A 59 17.73 1.02 3.45
CA ASP A 59 18.45 0.03 4.29
C ASP A 59 17.54 -0.65 5.32
N LYS A 60 16.45 0.01 5.74
CA LYS A 60 15.53 -0.47 6.77
C LYS A 60 14.26 -1.12 6.24
N LEU A 61 13.97 -1.03 4.95
CA LEU A 61 12.72 -1.54 4.38
C LEU A 61 12.47 -3.01 4.73
N ARG A 62 13.52 -3.83 4.69
CA ARG A 62 13.42 -5.24 5.04
C ARG A 62 13.13 -5.45 6.53
N GLU A 63 13.78 -4.70 7.39
CA GLU A 63 13.55 -4.71 8.84
C GLU A 63 12.11 -4.30 9.17
N TRP A 64 11.57 -3.32 8.45
CA TRP A 64 10.16 -2.91 8.54
C TRP A 64 9.17 -3.91 7.91
N GLY A 65 9.64 -5.04 7.43
CA GLY A 65 8.82 -6.15 6.95
C GLY A 65 8.41 -6.05 5.49
N PHE A 66 8.82 -5.04 4.73
CA PHE A 66 8.51 -4.96 3.30
C PHE A 66 9.21 -6.09 2.52
N LYS A 67 8.55 -6.56 1.46
CA LYS A 67 9.08 -7.57 0.53
C LYS A 67 9.19 -7.05 -0.89
N THR A 68 8.35 -6.07 -1.23
CA THR A 68 8.29 -5.48 -2.58
C THR A 68 8.21 -3.97 -2.49
N VAL A 69 8.98 -3.30 -3.33
CA VAL A 69 8.90 -1.86 -3.59
C VAL A 69 8.36 -1.68 -4.99
N VAL A 70 7.29 -0.92 -5.12
CA VAL A 70 6.73 -0.46 -6.40
C VAL A 70 7.01 1.03 -6.52
N ASN A 71 7.87 1.40 -7.46
CA ASN A 71 8.24 2.79 -7.73
C ASN A 71 7.46 3.32 -8.93
N LEU A 72 6.75 4.44 -8.74
CA LEU A 72 6.00 5.15 -9.79
C LEU A 72 6.79 6.32 -10.40
N ARG A 73 8.05 6.48 -10.04
CA ARG A 73 8.92 7.54 -10.56
C ARG A 73 9.45 7.16 -11.94
N ALA A 74 9.65 8.17 -12.79
CA ALA A 74 10.28 7.96 -14.08
C ALA A 74 11.76 7.56 -13.89
N PRO A 75 12.34 6.74 -14.79
CA PRO A 75 13.73 6.29 -14.67
C PRO A 75 14.74 7.44 -14.62
N GLU A 76 14.42 8.57 -15.24
CA GLU A 76 15.26 9.75 -15.34
C GLU A 76 15.21 10.64 -14.08
N GLU A 77 14.29 10.36 -13.15
CA GLU A 77 14.22 11.11 -11.88
C GLU A 77 15.43 10.75 -11.01
N GLU A 78 16.01 11.78 -10.39
CA GLU A 78 17.22 11.67 -9.56
C GLU A 78 17.14 10.54 -8.53
N GLY A 79 18.15 9.67 -8.52
CA GLY A 79 18.31 8.60 -7.53
C GLY A 79 17.43 7.36 -7.76
N VAL A 80 16.75 7.22 -8.93
CA VAL A 80 15.93 6.04 -9.22
C VAL A 80 16.79 4.80 -9.46
N ALA A 81 17.91 4.94 -10.16
CA ALA A 81 18.82 3.82 -10.42
C ALA A 81 19.50 3.33 -9.13
N GLU A 82 19.93 4.26 -8.28
CA GLU A 82 20.53 3.97 -6.98
C GLU A 82 19.52 3.29 -6.04
N GLU A 83 18.26 3.75 -6.05
CA GLU A 83 17.17 3.16 -5.28
C GLU A 83 16.91 1.70 -5.72
N GLU A 84 16.82 1.46 -7.02
CA GLU A 84 16.64 0.12 -7.56
C GLU A 84 17.75 -0.83 -7.13
N ALA A 85 19.02 -0.37 -7.22
CA ALA A 85 20.19 -1.13 -6.80
C ALA A 85 20.14 -1.45 -5.30
N ALA A 86 19.83 -0.46 -4.46
CA ALA A 86 19.75 -0.61 -3.01
C ALA A 86 18.63 -1.58 -2.60
N VAL A 87 17.43 -1.45 -3.17
CA VAL A 87 16.29 -2.34 -2.90
C VAL A 87 16.63 -3.79 -3.28
N LYS A 88 17.26 -4.01 -4.44
CA LYS A 88 17.68 -5.35 -4.86
C LYS A 88 18.79 -5.90 -3.97
N ALA A 89 19.77 -5.09 -3.58
CA ALA A 89 20.83 -5.48 -2.66
C ALA A 89 20.29 -5.88 -1.27
N ALA A 90 19.21 -5.23 -0.80
CA ALA A 90 18.49 -5.60 0.42
C ALA A 90 17.69 -6.92 0.27
N GLY A 91 17.69 -7.55 -0.90
CA GLY A 91 16.96 -8.79 -1.18
C GLY A 91 15.46 -8.59 -1.34
N LEU A 92 15.01 -7.36 -1.64
CA LEU A 92 13.62 -7.02 -1.90
C LEU A 92 13.33 -7.06 -3.41
N ARG A 93 12.06 -7.30 -3.74
CA ARG A 93 11.59 -7.18 -5.11
C ARG A 93 11.38 -5.71 -5.44
N TYR A 94 11.96 -5.26 -6.57
CA TYR A 94 11.70 -3.94 -7.14
C TYR A 94 10.82 -4.04 -8.37
N VAL A 95 9.83 -3.18 -8.50
CA VAL A 95 8.93 -3.08 -9.66
C VAL A 95 8.82 -1.62 -10.06
N SER A 96 9.27 -1.29 -11.26
CA SER A 96 9.12 0.03 -11.84
C SER A 96 7.82 0.11 -12.66
N VAL A 97 6.99 1.11 -12.36
CA VAL A 97 5.78 1.46 -13.11
C VAL A 97 5.74 2.98 -13.27
N PRO A 98 6.50 3.53 -14.22
CA PRO A 98 6.62 4.98 -14.37
C PRO A 98 5.27 5.63 -14.68
N VAL A 99 4.90 6.64 -13.91
CA VAL A 99 3.65 7.40 -14.06
C VAL A 99 3.96 8.89 -14.03
N THR A 100 3.49 9.62 -15.04
CA THR A 100 3.37 11.09 -15.03
C THR A 100 1.95 11.49 -15.37
N PRO A 101 1.54 12.75 -15.17
CA PRO A 101 0.20 13.18 -15.59
C PRO A 101 -0.07 12.92 -17.07
N GLU A 102 0.94 13.00 -17.93
CA GLU A 102 0.84 12.83 -19.38
C GLU A 102 0.78 11.37 -19.80
N THR A 103 1.58 10.52 -19.16
CA THR A 103 1.77 9.11 -19.54
C THR A 103 0.89 8.14 -18.78
N PHE A 104 0.20 8.57 -17.73
CA PHE A 104 -0.64 7.71 -16.90
C PHE A 104 -1.75 7.03 -17.71
N THR A 105 -1.79 5.70 -17.65
CA THR A 105 -2.70 4.85 -18.41
C THR A 105 -3.39 3.81 -17.52
N LEU A 106 -4.44 3.19 -18.05
CA LEU A 106 -5.08 2.06 -17.39
C LEU A 106 -4.16 0.84 -17.28
N ALA A 107 -3.22 0.69 -18.21
CA ALA A 107 -2.24 -0.41 -18.17
C ALA A 107 -1.33 -0.31 -16.94
N ASP A 108 -0.95 0.90 -16.52
CA ASP A 108 -0.14 1.13 -15.32
C ASP A 108 -0.92 0.73 -14.06
N VAL A 109 -2.21 1.10 -14.00
CA VAL A 109 -3.10 0.70 -12.91
C VAL A 109 -3.19 -0.83 -12.81
N VAL A 110 -3.42 -1.51 -13.94
CA VAL A 110 -3.50 -2.97 -14.01
C VAL A 110 -2.17 -3.62 -13.63
N GLN A 111 -1.04 -3.03 -13.99
CA GLN A 111 0.27 -3.55 -13.61
C GLN A 111 0.46 -3.49 -12.08
N VAL A 112 0.10 -2.39 -11.44
CA VAL A 112 0.13 -2.27 -9.97
C VAL A 112 -0.85 -3.26 -9.33
N GLU A 113 -2.09 -3.36 -9.83
CA GLU A 113 -3.08 -4.33 -9.32
C GLU A 113 -2.55 -5.77 -9.35
N ARG A 114 -1.85 -6.18 -10.41
CA ARG A 114 -1.24 -7.52 -10.51
C ARG A 114 -0.19 -7.75 -9.42
N VAL A 115 0.63 -6.75 -9.11
CA VAL A 115 1.59 -6.84 -8.01
C VAL A 115 0.85 -7.01 -6.69
N LEU A 116 -0.17 -6.18 -6.44
CA LEU A 116 -0.94 -6.20 -5.19
C LEU A 116 -1.77 -7.49 -5.01
N ALA A 117 -2.23 -8.10 -6.09
CA ALA A 117 -2.96 -9.38 -6.07
C ALA A 117 -2.04 -10.57 -5.71
N ASN A 118 -0.74 -10.44 -5.90
CA ASN A 118 0.21 -11.50 -5.58
C ASN A 118 0.52 -11.50 -4.07
N ARG A 119 -0.08 -12.42 -3.33
CA ARG A 119 0.14 -12.57 -1.88
C ARG A 119 1.62 -12.74 -1.49
N ARG A 120 2.45 -13.29 -2.37
CA ARG A 120 3.90 -13.44 -2.10
C ARG A 120 4.66 -12.12 -2.20
N ALA A 121 4.10 -11.13 -2.91
CA ALA A 121 4.68 -9.79 -2.99
C ALA A 121 4.47 -8.96 -1.72
N ALA A 122 3.45 -9.25 -0.93
CA ALA A 122 3.14 -8.51 0.29
C ALA A 122 4.11 -8.85 1.43
N PRO A 123 4.45 -7.86 2.28
CA PRO A 123 4.03 -6.46 2.27
C PRO A 123 4.68 -5.62 1.16
N VAL A 124 3.90 -4.69 0.59
CA VAL A 124 4.30 -3.82 -0.52
C VAL A 124 4.43 -2.38 -0.06
N LEU A 125 5.52 -1.72 -0.42
CA LEU A 125 5.66 -0.27 -0.42
C LEU A 125 5.37 0.24 -1.83
N LEU A 126 4.33 1.05 -1.99
CA LEU A 126 4.00 1.76 -3.22
C LEU A 126 4.39 3.23 -3.04
N HIS A 127 5.31 3.76 -3.84
CA HIS A 127 5.82 5.10 -3.63
C HIS A 127 6.07 5.88 -4.93
N CYS A 128 6.23 7.18 -4.77
CA CYS A 128 6.75 8.10 -5.79
C CYS A 128 7.59 9.19 -5.11
N SER A 129 7.59 10.42 -5.61
CA SER A 129 8.34 11.52 -4.98
C SER A 129 7.62 12.09 -3.74
N SER A 130 6.27 12.25 -3.80
CA SER A 130 5.47 12.93 -2.77
C SER A 130 4.15 12.23 -2.45
N SER A 131 4.01 10.97 -2.79
CA SER A 131 2.79 10.16 -2.72
C SER A 131 1.64 10.61 -3.66
N ASN A 132 1.79 11.68 -4.44
CA ASN A 132 0.75 12.21 -5.30
C ASN A 132 0.34 11.23 -6.42
N ARG A 133 1.31 10.64 -7.12
CA ARG A 133 1.09 9.58 -8.14
C ARG A 133 0.50 8.31 -7.51
N VAL A 134 0.97 7.96 -6.30
CA VAL A 134 0.42 6.83 -5.54
C VAL A 134 -1.06 7.02 -5.29
N GLY A 135 -1.45 8.22 -4.84
CA GLY A 135 -2.84 8.54 -4.59
C GLY A 135 -3.72 8.41 -5.83
N ALA A 136 -3.23 8.84 -7.01
CA ALA A 136 -3.98 8.69 -8.27
C ALA A 136 -4.14 7.23 -8.68
N VAL A 137 -3.06 6.43 -8.60
CA VAL A 137 -3.11 4.99 -8.89
C VAL A 137 -4.03 4.28 -7.90
N TRP A 138 -3.96 4.62 -6.60
CA TRP A 138 -4.83 4.03 -5.59
C TRP A 138 -6.31 4.36 -5.82
N ALA A 139 -6.64 5.61 -6.13
CA ALA A 139 -8.00 6.02 -6.50
C ALA A 139 -8.51 5.22 -7.71
N ALA A 140 -7.69 5.08 -8.76
CA ALA A 140 -8.05 4.30 -9.93
C ALA A 140 -8.36 2.84 -9.57
N ILE A 141 -7.54 2.22 -8.72
CA ILE A 141 -7.76 0.85 -8.23
C ILE A 141 -9.09 0.75 -7.45
N GLN A 142 -9.41 1.73 -6.59
CA GLN A 142 -10.65 1.71 -5.80
C GLN A 142 -11.89 1.88 -6.70
N PHE A 143 -11.82 2.78 -7.69
CA PHE A 143 -12.89 2.94 -8.69
C PHE A 143 -13.13 1.65 -9.49
N ARG A 144 -12.07 1.00 -9.95
CA ARG A 144 -12.14 -0.28 -10.66
C ARG A 144 -12.72 -1.42 -9.82
N LYS A 145 -12.60 -1.32 -8.49
CA LYS A 145 -13.27 -2.24 -7.55
C LYS A 145 -14.75 -1.92 -7.31
N GLY A 146 -15.32 -0.98 -8.06
CA GLY A 146 -16.73 -0.60 -8.02
C GLY A 146 -17.09 0.49 -7.02
N ARG A 147 -16.12 1.22 -6.45
CA ARG A 147 -16.45 2.39 -5.61
C ARG A 147 -16.91 3.55 -6.49
N PRO A 148 -17.86 4.38 -6.03
CA PRO A 148 -18.15 5.66 -6.66
C PRO A 148 -16.88 6.51 -6.80
N TYR A 149 -16.81 7.35 -7.85
CA TYR A 149 -15.60 8.13 -8.13
C TYR A 149 -15.19 9.04 -6.95
N GLU A 150 -16.16 9.69 -6.35
CA GLU A 150 -15.94 10.61 -5.23
C GLU A 150 -15.30 9.90 -4.02
N GLU A 151 -15.76 8.70 -3.71
CA GLU A 151 -15.16 7.88 -2.65
C GLU A 151 -13.76 7.38 -3.02
N ALA A 152 -13.58 6.95 -4.26
CA ALA A 152 -12.28 6.51 -4.76
C ALA A 152 -11.27 7.65 -4.76
N GLU A 153 -11.66 8.84 -5.22
CA GLU A 153 -10.84 10.04 -5.20
C GLU A 153 -10.50 10.46 -3.76
N ALA A 154 -11.47 10.43 -2.84
CA ALA A 154 -11.23 10.73 -1.42
C ALA A 154 -10.17 9.79 -0.82
N GLN A 155 -10.20 8.49 -1.16
CA GLN A 155 -9.15 7.55 -0.75
C GLN A 155 -7.80 7.86 -1.40
N GLY A 156 -7.81 8.32 -2.65
CA GLY A 156 -6.61 8.81 -3.32
C GLY A 156 -6.01 10.02 -2.64
N VAL A 157 -6.85 10.98 -2.22
CA VAL A 157 -6.42 12.16 -1.45
C VAL A 157 -5.81 11.75 -0.12
N ALA A 158 -6.43 10.83 0.61
CA ALA A 158 -5.88 10.28 1.84
C ALA A 158 -4.54 9.57 1.63
N ALA A 159 -4.31 9.02 0.43
CA ALA A 159 -3.05 8.41 0.01
C ALA A 159 -2.03 9.40 -0.59
N GLY A 160 -2.35 10.71 -0.67
CA GLY A 160 -1.45 11.77 -1.10
C GLY A 160 -1.77 12.44 -2.44
N LEU A 161 -2.88 12.09 -3.13
CA LEU A 161 -3.31 12.77 -4.36
C LEU A 161 -3.63 14.24 -4.06
N SER A 162 -2.84 15.16 -4.62
CA SER A 162 -2.94 16.58 -4.30
C SER A 162 -2.97 17.47 -5.54
N SER A 163 -2.23 17.13 -6.61
CA SER A 163 -2.12 18.03 -7.77
C SER A 163 -3.32 17.98 -8.70
N PRO A 164 -3.76 19.13 -9.25
CA PRO A 164 -4.81 19.18 -10.26
C PRO A 164 -4.49 18.35 -11.51
N SER A 165 -3.23 18.36 -11.97
CA SER A 165 -2.79 17.60 -13.14
C SER A 165 -2.96 16.09 -12.96
N MET A 166 -2.59 15.56 -11.79
CA MET A 166 -2.81 14.13 -11.50
C MET A 166 -4.29 13.77 -11.34
N ARG A 167 -5.12 14.67 -10.79
CA ARG A 167 -6.58 14.47 -10.74
C ARG A 167 -7.19 14.42 -12.14
N GLN A 168 -6.75 15.32 -13.01
CA GLN A 168 -7.19 15.32 -14.42
C GLN A 168 -6.74 14.04 -15.15
N ALA A 169 -5.51 13.61 -14.93
CA ALA A 169 -4.98 12.36 -15.48
C ALA A 169 -5.79 11.15 -14.97
N LEU A 170 -6.12 11.11 -13.68
CA LEU A 170 -6.97 10.09 -13.10
C LEU A 170 -8.35 10.02 -13.81
N ARG A 171 -9.02 11.16 -13.98
CA ARG A 171 -10.33 11.20 -14.67
C ARG A 171 -10.21 10.70 -16.10
N ARG A 172 -9.16 11.12 -16.83
CA ARG A 172 -8.89 10.66 -18.21
C ARG A 172 -8.70 9.13 -18.26
N VAL A 173 -7.90 8.57 -17.36
CA VAL A 173 -7.63 7.12 -17.30
C VAL A 173 -8.91 6.32 -17.01
N LEU A 174 -9.83 6.89 -16.24
CA LEU A 174 -11.11 6.26 -15.90
C LEU A 174 -12.22 6.52 -16.93
N GLY A 175 -11.93 7.24 -18.03
CA GLY A 175 -12.92 7.59 -19.04
C GLY A 175 -14.00 8.57 -18.56
N LEU A 176 -13.71 9.34 -17.51
CA LEU A 176 -14.61 10.35 -16.94
C LEU A 176 -14.41 11.72 -17.61
N PRO A 177 -15.45 12.56 -17.70
CA PRO A 177 -15.31 13.90 -18.22
C PRO A 177 -14.32 14.72 -17.37
N PRO A 178 -13.66 15.75 -17.95
CA PRO A 178 -12.85 16.68 -17.16
C PRO A 178 -13.62 17.23 -15.95
N ALA A 179 -12.90 17.54 -14.88
CA ALA A 179 -13.53 18.24 -13.77
C ALA A 179 -14.09 19.60 -14.26
N SER A 180 -15.29 19.96 -13.82
CA SER A 180 -15.79 21.32 -14.06
C SER A 180 -14.81 22.32 -13.43
N PRO A 181 -14.54 23.47 -14.09
CA PRO A 181 -13.76 24.51 -13.46
C PRO A 181 -14.44 24.89 -12.14
N ALA A 182 -13.60 25.09 -11.12
CA ALA A 182 -14.10 25.59 -9.84
C ALA A 182 -14.75 26.98 -10.07
N PRO A 183 -15.88 27.28 -9.42
CA PRO A 183 -16.55 28.57 -9.52
C PRO A 183 -15.67 29.71 -9.04
#